data_d79e53fc5d4401c4cb65e3cae4ed0488
#
_entry.id   d79e53fc5d4401c4cb65e3cae4ed0488
#
_cell.length_a   1.000
_cell.length_b   1.000
_cell.length_c   1.000
_cell.angle_alpha   90.00
_cell.angle_beta   90.00
_cell.angle_gamma   90.00
#
_symmetry.space_group_name_H-M   'P 1'
#
loop_
_entity.id
_entity.type
_entity.pdbx_description
1 polymer ?
#
loop_
_entity_poly.entity_id
_entity_poly.type
_entity_poly.pdbx_seq_one_letter_code
_entity_poly.pdbx_strand_id
1 'polypeptide(L)'
;MELKKYKLADIGKVITGKTPSTSIAENYAWGTIPFYTPEDVAKGLGMMGRNSRFISKTGFEEIASNTILGESVLVGCIGSDMGNVAYSNITCATNQQINAITQFKNGIDPLYVYYLLSTMKSYFQKIAGSTTTPILPKSVFEEIEIHLPDMKKQKDVVSILYALDRKIELNKLINDNLLMLDRSLRGVITRHAA
;
A
#
# COMPACT_ATOMS: atom_id res chain seq x y z
N MET A 1 4.98 7.34 -29.12
CA MET A 1 5.40 7.32 -27.71
C MET A 1 6.19 6.04 -27.49
N GLU A 2 7.47 6.17 -27.19
CA GLU A 2 8.32 5.00 -26.96
C GLU A 2 8.09 4.51 -25.52
N LEU A 3 7.67 3.27 -25.37
CA LEU A 3 7.52 2.60 -24.08
C LEU A 3 8.66 1.59 -23.94
N LYS A 4 9.36 1.63 -22.80
CA LYS A 4 10.38 0.65 -22.47
C LYS A 4 9.79 -0.46 -21.63
N LYS A 5 10.13 -1.70 -21.97
CA LYS A 5 9.70 -2.90 -21.27
C LYS A 5 10.63 -3.19 -20.11
N TYR A 6 10.03 -3.53 -18.96
CA TYR A 6 10.73 -3.89 -17.73
C TYR A 6 10.00 -5.06 -17.04
N LYS A 7 10.73 -5.91 -16.34
CA LYS A 7 10.15 -6.77 -15.29
C LYS A 7 10.03 -5.99 -13.99
N LEU A 8 9.13 -6.39 -13.09
CA LEU A 8 9.02 -5.72 -11.78
C LEU A 8 10.33 -5.81 -10.98
N ALA A 9 11.09 -6.90 -11.10
CA ALA A 9 12.43 -7.03 -10.51
C ALA A 9 13.46 -6.03 -11.10
N ASP A 10 13.22 -5.51 -12.30
CA ASP A 10 14.14 -4.58 -12.95
C ASP A 10 13.96 -3.13 -12.47
N ILE A 11 12.80 -2.78 -11.93
CA ILE A 11 12.47 -1.41 -11.55
C ILE A 11 12.80 -1.06 -10.10
N GLY A 12 12.98 -2.07 -9.24
CA GLY A 12 13.28 -1.90 -7.82
C GLY A 12 13.55 -3.24 -7.14
N LYS A 13 13.72 -3.23 -5.83
CA LYS A 13 13.87 -4.44 -5.02
C LYS A 13 12.48 -4.95 -4.62
N VAL A 14 12.19 -6.22 -4.93
CA VAL A 14 10.96 -6.88 -4.49
C VAL A 14 11.18 -7.57 -3.14
N ILE A 15 10.29 -7.30 -2.20
CA ILE A 15 10.31 -7.87 -0.84
C ILE A 15 8.94 -8.46 -0.54
N THR A 16 8.90 -9.73 -0.10
CA THR A 16 7.70 -10.30 0.54
C THR A 16 7.75 -9.98 2.02
N GLY A 17 6.65 -9.48 2.57
CA GLY A 17 6.56 -9.17 3.98
C GLY A 17 6.70 -10.40 4.89
N LYS A 18 6.93 -10.13 6.18
CA LYS A 18 7.02 -11.14 7.24
C LYS A 18 6.41 -10.58 8.52
N THR A 19 5.68 -11.41 9.23
CA THR A 19 5.13 -11.06 10.55
C THR A 19 6.15 -11.41 11.63
N PRO A 20 6.54 -10.46 12.51
CA PRO A 20 7.34 -10.79 13.69
C PRO A 20 6.63 -11.80 14.58
N SER A 21 7.38 -12.60 15.35
CA SER A 21 6.79 -13.59 16.25
C SER A 21 5.79 -12.95 17.23
N THR A 22 4.55 -13.43 17.22
CA THR A 22 3.50 -12.96 18.13
C THR A 22 3.66 -13.50 19.56
N SER A 23 4.49 -14.53 19.75
CA SER A 23 4.83 -15.07 21.08
C SER A 23 5.81 -14.17 21.84
N ILE A 24 6.45 -13.21 21.18
CA ILE A 24 7.39 -12.25 21.76
C ILE A 24 6.67 -10.91 21.90
N ALA A 25 6.22 -10.59 23.11
CA ALA A 25 5.45 -9.36 23.38
C ALA A 25 6.24 -8.08 23.03
N GLU A 26 7.56 -8.12 23.22
CA GLU A 26 8.49 -7.01 22.93
C GLU A 26 8.46 -6.58 21.45
N ASN A 27 8.11 -7.48 20.54
CA ASN A 27 7.99 -7.17 19.12
C ASN A 27 6.90 -6.15 18.80
N TYR A 28 5.94 -6.00 19.71
CA TYR A 28 4.76 -5.14 19.53
C TYR A 28 4.64 -4.06 20.60
N ALA A 29 5.34 -4.21 21.73
CA ALA A 29 5.31 -3.25 22.83
C ALA A 29 5.86 -1.90 22.37
N TRP A 30 5.05 -0.84 22.59
CA TRP A 30 5.41 0.55 22.25
C TRP A 30 5.80 0.74 20.77
N GLY A 31 5.15 -0.06 19.91
CA GLY A 31 5.39 -0.03 18.46
C GLY A 31 5.13 1.35 17.86
N THR A 32 6.06 1.81 17.03
CA THR A 32 5.96 3.07 16.28
C THR A 32 6.12 2.86 14.78
N ILE A 33 6.56 1.67 14.37
CA ILE A 33 6.78 1.34 12.96
C ILE A 33 5.49 0.74 12.40
N PRO A 34 4.88 1.34 11.36
CA PRO A 34 3.65 0.83 10.77
C PRO A 34 3.81 -0.60 10.26
N PHE A 35 2.82 -1.43 10.60
CA PHE A 35 2.70 -2.80 10.10
C PHE A 35 1.41 -2.95 9.32
N TYR A 36 1.53 -3.09 8.00
CA TYR A 36 0.40 -3.12 7.09
C TYR A 36 -0.04 -4.55 6.75
N THR A 37 -1.34 -4.70 6.59
CA THR A 37 -2.01 -5.94 6.19
C THR A 37 -2.78 -5.72 4.88
N PRO A 38 -3.32 -6.78 4.22
CA PRO A 38 -4.10 -6.62 2.99
C PRO A 38 -5.27 -5.64 3.12
N GLU A 39 -5.92 -5.59 4.30
CA GLU A 39 -6.98 -4.64 4.60
C GLU A 39 -6.50 -3.19 4.53
N ASP A 40 -5.27 -2.91 4.96
CA ASP A 40 -4.68 -1.59 4.85
C ASP A 40 -4.33 -1.27 3.40
N VAL A 41 -3.79 -2.25 2.65
CA VAL A 41 -3.47 -2.09 1.21
C VAL A 41 -4.71 -1.76 0.39
N ALA A 42 -5.89 -2.28 0.76
CA ALA A 42 -7.15 -1.95 0.10
C ALA A 42 -7.53 -0.46 0.18
N LYS A 43 -6.92 0.31 1.09
CA LYS A 43 -7.14 1.76 1.22
C LYS A 43 -6.33 2.60 0.21
N GLY A 44 -5.42 1.99 -0.53
CA GLY A 44 -4.62 2.66 -1.58
C GLY A 44 -3.73 3.77 -1.03
N LEU A 45 -3.78 4.97 -1.62
CA LEU A 45 -3.02 6.14 -1.14
C LEU A 45 -3.47 6.61 0.26
N GLY A 46 -4.74 6.35 0.62
CA GLY A 46 -5.27 6.70 1.93
C GLY A 46 -4.80 5.80 3.08
N MET A 47 -3.89 4.87 2.83
CA MET A 47 -3.34 3.95 3.81
C MET A 47 -2.52 4.66 4.89
N MET A 48 -1.80 5.71 4.52
CA MET A 48 -0.92 6.43 5.42
C MET A 48 -1.68 7.09 6.58
N GLY A 49 -1.20 6.85 7.81
CA GLY A 49 -1.77 7.40 9.03
C GLY A 49 -3.08 6.75 9.46
N ARG A 50 -3.59 5.76 8.76
CA ARG A 50 -4.85 5.04 9.06
C ARG A 50 -4.64 3.58 9.45
N ASN A 51 -3.41 3.15 9.64
CA ASN A 51 -3.10 1.81 10.14
C ASN A 51 -3.36 1.74 11.65
N SER A 52 -3.87 0.62 12.09
CA SER A 52 -4.14 0.34 13.50
C SER A 52 -3.06 -0.52 14.15
N ARG A 53 -2.08 -0.97 13.39
CA ARG A 53 -1.05 -1.93 13.84
C ARG A 53 0.33 -1.33 13.69
N PHE A 54 1.12 -1.53 14.75
CA PHE A 54 2.50 -1.09 14.81
C PHE A 54 3.36 -2.21 15.38
N ILE A 55 4.62 -2.24 15.00
CA ILE A 55 5.64 -3.09 15.60
C ILE A 55 6.70 -2.22 16.26
N SER A 56 7.39 -2.78 17.23
CA SER A 56 8.51 -2.15 17.91
C SER A 56 9.77 -2.20 17.04
N LYS A 57 10.82 -1.50 17.47
CA LYS A 57 12.14 -1.62 16.88
C LYS A 57 12.65 -3.06 16.92
N THR A 58 12.45 -3.76 18.05
CA THR A 58 12.81 -5.17 18.22
C THR A 58 12.11 -6.06 17.18
N GLY A 59 10.79 -5.91 17.02
CA GLY A 59 10.03 -6.64 16.01
C GLY A 59 10.47 -6.34 14.57
N PHE A 60 10.88 -5.09 14.31
CA PHE A 60 11.40 -4.68 13.01
C PHE A 60 12.77 -5.32 12.74
N GLU A 61 13.65 -5.38 13.75
CA GLU A 61 14.97 -6.01 13.65
C GLU A 61 14.86 -7.53 13.46
N GLU A 62 13.88 -8.19 14.11
CA GLU A 62 13.62 -9.64 13.90
C GLU A 62 13.35 -9.98 12.44
N ILE A 63 12.69 -9.09 11.71
CA ILE A 63 12.33 -9.28 10.31
C ILE A 63 13.14 -8.41 9.35
N ALA A 64 14.35 -7.99 9.72
CA ALA A 64 15.16 -6.99 9.01
C ALA A 64 15.32 -7.24 7.51
N SER A 65 15.41 -8.51 7.07
CA SER A 65 15.50 -8.88 5.64
C SER A 65 14.21 -8.63 4.85
N ASN A 66 13.07 -8.47 5.55
CA ASN A 66 11.74 -8.32 4.98
C ASN A 66 11.11 -6.94 5.26
N THR A 67 11.90 -5.99 5.76
CA THR A 67 11.48 -4.63 6.04
C THR A 67 11.52 -3.76 4.78
N ILE A 68 10.65 -2.79 4.73
CA ILE A 68 10.47 -1.88 3.60
C ILE A 68 10.98 -0.50 4.02
N LEU A 69 11.99 -0.01 3.32
CA LEU A 69 12.63 1.26 3.64
C LEU A 69 12.19 2.34 2.66
N GLY A 70 11.56 3.41 3.17
CA GLY A 70 11.15 4.56 2.38
C GLY A 70 10.02 4.28 1.39
N GLU A 71 10.11 4.91 0.22
CA GLU A 71 9.07 4.79 -0.81
C GLU A 71 8.89 3.37 -1.31
N SER A 72 7.64 2.94 -1.39
CA SER A 72 7.28 1.58 -1.79
C SER A 72 5.88 1.49 -2.40
N VAL A 73 5.70 0.51 -3.28
CA VAL A 73 4.40 0.09 -3.80
C VAL A 73 4.11 -1.30 -3.24
N LEU A 74 3.01 -1.41 -2.52
CA LEU A 74 2.57 -2.61 -1.81
C LEU A 74 1.45 -3.28 -2.60
N VAL A 75 1.55 -4.59 -2.85
CA VAL A 75 0.55 -5.35 -3.62
C VAL A 75 0.10 -6.54 -2.80
N GLY A 76 -1.20 -6.64 -2.57
CA GLY A 76 -1.82 -7.83 -1.97
C GLY A 76 -1.69 -9.02 -2.92
N CYS A 77 -1.10 -10.11 -2.46
CA CYS A 77 -0.75 -11.26 -3.28
C CYS A 77 -1.42 -12.56 -2.85
N ILE A 78 -2.31 -12.54 -1.86
CA ILE A 78 -3.01 -13.72 -1.36
C ILE A 78 -4.46 -13.36 -1.01
N GLY A 79 -5.39 -14.27 -1.37
CA GLY A 79 -6.78 -14.22 -0.92
C GLY A 79 -7.67 -13.23 -1.67
N SER A 80 -8.81 -12.85 -1.06
CA SER A 80 -9.84 -11.98 -1.66
C SER A 80 -9.34 -10.59 -2.01
N ASP A 81 -8.36 -10.08 -1.27
CA ASP A 81 -7.77 -8.76 -1.44
C ASP A 81 -6.62 -8.73 -2.46
N MET A 82 -6.36 -9.87 -3.12
CA MET A 82 -5.35 -9.96 -4.16
C MET A 82 -5.53 -8.91 -5.23
N GLY A 83 -4.42 -8.28 -5.60
CA GLY A 83 -4.36 -7.25 -6.62
C GLY A 83 -4.77 -5.85 -6.15
N ASN A 84 -5.12 -5.66 -4.87
CA ASN A 84 -5.15 -4.33 -4.28
C ASN A 84 -3.73 -3.78 -4.18
N VAL A 85 -3.58 -2.49 -4.45
CA VAL A 85 -2.29 -1.81 -4.48
C VAL A 85 -2.33 -0.58 -3.58
N ALA A 86 -1.27 -0.35 -2.83
CA ALA A 86 -1.09 0.85 -2.03
C ALA A 86 0.31 1.45 -2.22
N TYR A 87 0.43 2.74 -1.94
CA TYR A 87 1.70 3.45 -1.92
C TYR A 87 2.04 3.88 -0.49
N SER A 88 3.29 3.70 -0.10
CA SER A 88 3.84 4.23 1.15
C SER A 88 5.13 5.00 0.87
N ASN A 89 5.32 6.15 1.53
CA ASN A 89 6.56 6.94 1.48
C ASN A 89 7.36 6.87 2.78
N ILE A 90 6.97 5.98 3.70
CA ILE A 90 7.63 5.80 4.99
C ILE A 90 8.14 4.37 5.16
N THR A 91 9.13 4.21 6.03
CA THR A 91 9.59 2.90 6.47
C THR A 91 8.45 2.15 7.17
N CYS A 92 8.23 0.91 6.77
CA CYS A 92 7.16 0.07 7.27
C CYS A 92 7.52 -1.42 7.20
N ALA A 93 6.65 -2.25 7.75
CA ALA A 93 6.66 -3.67 7.56
C ALA A 93 5.27 -4.16 7.12
N THR A 94 5.21 -5.35 6.52
CA THR A 94 3.97 -5.97 6.07
C THR A 94 3.96 -7.44 6.44
N ASN A 95 2.78 -8.07 6.40
CA ASN A 95 2.70 -9.51 6.53
C ASN A 95 3.08 -10.21 5.21
N GLN A 96 3.20 -11.53 5.24
CA GLN A 96 3.61 -12.37 4.11
C GLN A 96 2.59 -12.42 2.94
N GLN A 97 1.43 -11.81 3.07
CA GLN A 97 0.43 -11.73 2.01
C GLN A 97 0.66 -10.56 1.05
N ILE A 98 1.70 -9.77 1.29
CA ILE A 98 2.03 -8.57 0.53
C ILE A 98 3.43 -8.72 -0.08
N ASN A 99 3.52 -8.47 -1.39
CA ASN A 99 4.78 -8.18 -2.06
C ASN A 99 4.94 -6.66 -2.21
N ALA A 100 6.11 -6.15 -1.89
CA ALA A 100 6.44 -4.75 -1.98
C ALA A 100 7.55 -4.51 -3.01
N ILE A 101 7.44 -3.43 -3.79
CA ILE A 101 8.54 -2.92 -4.61
C ILE A 101 9.06 -1.68 -3.90
N THR A 102 10.35 -1.66 -3.58
CA THR A 102 11.03 -0.56 -2.89
C THR A 102 12.41 -0.32 -3.50
N GLN A 103 13.14 0.70 -3.04
CA GLN A 103 14.46 1.02 -3.56
C GLN A 103 14.45 1.13 -5.09
N PHE A 104 13.53 1.95 -5.61
CA PHE A 104 13.33 2.13 -7.04
C PHE A 104 14.59 2.60 -7.74
N LYS A 105 14.85 2.10 -8.94
CA LYS A 105 15.98 2.50 -9.76
C LYS A 105 15.76 3.89 -10.38
N ASN A 106 16.84 4.55 -10.77
CA ASN A 106 16.79 5.83 -11.47
C ASN A 106 15.94 5.73 -12.74
N GLY A 107 15.10 6.73 -12.98
CA GLY A 107 14.19 6.77 -14.12
C GLY A 107 12.84 6.11 -13.90
N ILE A 108 12.55 5.64 -12.69
CA ILE A 108 11.28 5.06 -12.27
C ILE A 108 10.63 5.94 -11.22
N ASP A 109 9.40 6.37 -11.45
CA ASP A 109 8.60 7.11 -10.49
C ASP A 109 7.71 6.14 -9.68
N PRO A 110 7.87 6.03 -8.36
CA PRO A 110 7.12 5.09 -7.54
C PRO A 110 5.60 5.31 -7.59
N LEU A 111 5.13 6.56 -7.65
CA LEU A 111 3.71 6.86 -7.77
C LEU A 111 3.17 6.46 -9.14
N TYR A 112 3.96 6.61 -10.21
CA TYR A 112 3.56 6.10 -11.53
C TYR A 112 3.38 4.58 -11.49
N VAL A 113 4.32 3.86 -10.86
CA VAL A 113 4.22 2.41 -10.70
C VAL A 113 2.98 2.04 -9.87
N TYR A 114 2.69 2.78 -8.80
CA TYR A 114 1.47 2.60 -8.02
C TYR A 114 0.21 2.71 -8.90
N TYR A 115 0.08 3.78 -9.68
CA TYR A 115 -1.09 3.96 -10.55
C TYR A 115 -1.18 2.88 -11.63
N LEU A 116 -0.05 2.53 -12.25
CA LEU A 116 0.00 1.47 -13.26
C LEU A 116 -0.47 0.13 -12.67
N LEU A 117 0.13 -0.30 -11.55
CA LEU A 117 -0.22 -1.58 -10.92
C LEU A 117 -1.67 -1.60 -10.39
N SER A 118 -2.21 -0.45 -9.98
CA SER A 118 -3.62 -0.33 -9.56
C SER A 118 -4.60 -0.66 -10.68
N THR A 119 -4.21 -0.52 -11.95
CA THR A 119 -5.03 -0.93 -13.10
C THR A 119 -4.92 -2.43 -13.41
N MET A 120 -3.97 -3.14 -12.79
CA MET A 120 -3.64 -4.53 -13.14
C MET A 120 -4.29 -5.58 -12.24
N LYS A 121 -5.22 -5.21 -11.38
CA LYS A 121 -5.86 -6.13 -10.43
C LYS A 121 -6.39 -7.41 -11.08
N SER A 122 -7.16 -7.29 -12.16
CA SER A 122 -7.71 -8.44 -12.89
C SER A 122 -6.62 -9.31 -13.52
N TYR A 123 -5.52 -8.70 -13.95
CA TYR A 123 -4.36 -9.43 -14.47
C TYR A 123 -3.68 -10.25 -13.37
N PHE A 124 -3.44 -9.68 -12.19
CA PHE A 124 -2.86 -10.40 -11.04
C PHE A 124 -3.73 -11.59 -10.64
N GLN A 125 -5.05 -11.40 -10.57
CA GLN A 125 -5.99 -12.47 -10.26
C GLN A 125 -5.94 -13.59 -11.31
N LYS A 126 -5.84 -13.25 -12.59
CA LYS A 126 -5.76 -14.22 -13.69
C LYS A 126 -4.50 -15.07 -13.63
N ILE A 127 -3.32 -14.48 -13.37
CA ILE A 127 -2.04 -15.21 -13.33
C ILE A 127 -1.88 -16.04 -12.07
N ALA A 128 -2.55 -15.68 -10.97
CA ALA A 128 -2.53 -16.44 -9.71
C ALA A 128 -3.36 -17.74 -9.77
N GLY A 129 -4.18 -17.91 -10.80
CA GLY A 129 -5.01 -19.09 -11.01
C GLY A 129 -6.36 -19.05 -10.27
N SER A 130 -7.26 -19.96 -10.69
CA SER A 130 -8.65 -20.04 -10.22
C SER A 130 -8.79 -21.00 -9.02
N THR A 131 -8.01 -20.81 -7.97
CA THR A 131 -8.13 -21.58 -6.73
C THR A 131 -8.99 -20.85 -5.71
N THR A 132 -9.50 -21.58 -4.70
CA THR A 132 -10.30 -21.00 -3.59
C THR A 132 -9.53 -19.91 -2.85
N THR A 133 -8.21 -20.05 -2.77
CA THR A 133 -7.31 -19.01 -2.21
C THR A 133 -6.18 -18.76 -3.22
N PRO A 134 -6.38 -17.80 -4.13
CA PRO A 134 -5.36 -17.48 -5.13
C PRO A 134 -4.11 -16.94 -4.44
N ILE A 135 -2.94 -17.35 -4.95
CA ILE A 135 -1.63 -16.92 -4.45
C ILE A 135 -0.78 -16.46 -5.65
N LEU A 136 -0.20 -15.28 -5.55
CA LEU A 136 0.78 -14.75 -6.49
C LEU A 136 2.17 -14.79 -5.84
N PRO A 137 2.97 -15.86 -6.09
CA PRO A 137 4.30 -16.00 -5.50
C PRO A 137 5.23 -14.86 -5.90
N LYS A 138 6.19 -14.53 -5.04
CA LYS A 138 7.20 -13.50 -5.31
C LYS A 138 7.91 -13.72 -6.64
N SER A 139 8.33 -14.94 -6.94
CA SER A 139 9.04 -15.26 -8.18
C SER A 139 8.20 -14.97 -9.45
N VAL A 140 6.89 -15.22 -9.39
CA VAL A 140 5.97 -14.88 -10.50
C VAL A 140 5.75 -13.38 -10.55
N PHE A 141 5.61 -12.72 -9.41
CA PHE A 141 5.44 -11.27 -9.31
C PHE A 141 6.65 -10.52 -9.89
N GLU A 142 7.87 -10.97 -9.59
CA GLU A 142 9.13 -10.40 -10.09
C GLU A 142 9.23 -10.43 -11.63
N GLU A 143 8.68 -11.47 -12.26
CA GLU A 143 8.72 -11.68 -13.71
C GLU A 143 7.62 -10.93 -14.50
N ILE A 144 6.68 -10.28 -13.81
CA ILE A 144 5.62 -9.52 -14.46
C ILE A 144 6.22 -8.39 -15.29
N GLU A 145 5.83 -8.34 -16.55
CA GLU A 145 6.30 -7.34 -17.51
C GLU A 145 5.38 -6.13 -17.53
N ILE A 146 5.99 -4.96 -17.45
CA ILE A 146 5.30 -3.67 -17.53
C ILE A 146 5.99 -2.78 -18.57
N HIS A 147 5.25 -1.80 -19.07
CA HIS A 147 5.76 -0.83 -20.03
C HIS A 147 5.72 0.57 -19.42
N LEU A 148 6.87 1.24 -19.38
CA LEU A 148 7.00 2.56 -18.78
C LEU A 148 7.45 3.58 -19.84
N PRO A 149 6.84 4.78 -19.86
CA PRO A 149 7.34 5.90 -20.66
C PRO A 149 8.59 6.51 -20.00
N ASP A 150 9.14 7.52 -20.64
CA ASP A 150 10.21 8.33 -20.04
C ASP A 150 9.75 9.00 -18.73
N MET A 151 10.72 9.38 -17.87
CA MET A 151 10.47 9.97 -16.55
C MET A 151 9.62 11.25 -16.62
N LYS A 152 9.76 12.05 -17.66
CA LYS A 152 8.97 13.28 -17.81
C LYS A 152 7.48 12.94 -17.90
N LYS A 153 7.13 11.99 -18.76
CA LYS A 153 5.73 11.55 -18.89
C LYS A 153 5.20 10.82 -17.67
N GLN A 154 6.04 10.03 -16.97
CA GLN A 154 5.64 9.46 -15.68
C GLN A 154 5.22 10.57 -14.73
N LYS A 155 6.03 11.62 -14.57
CA LYS A 155 5.71 12.77 -13.71
C LYS A 155 4.47 13.56 -14.16
N ASP A 156 4.29 13.75 -15.47
CA ASP A 156 3.13 14.45 -16.01
C ASP A 156 1.82 13.70 -15.63
N VAL A 157 1.80 12.37 -15.78
CA VAL A 157 0.65 11.53 -15.39
C VAL A 157 0.44 11.56 -13.89
N VAL A 158 1.51 11.38 -13.10
CA VAL A 158 1.45 11.40 -11.64
C VAL A 158 0.90 12.73 -11.13
N SER A 159 1.31 13.86 -11.69
CA SER A 159 0.86 15.19 -11.26
C SER A 159 -0.66 15.33 -11.32
N ILE A 160 -1.28 14.79 -12.36
CA ILE A 160 -2.73 14.83 -12.56
C ILE A 160 -3.44 13.88 -11.61
N LEU A 161 -3.02 12.60 -11.60
CA LEU A 161 -3.70 11.56 -10.82
C LEU A 161 -3.55 11.80 -9.32
N TYR A 162 -2.37 12.20 -8.86
CA TYR A 162 -2.13 12.54 -7.46
C TYR A 162 -2.95 13.75 -7.00
N ALA A 163 -3.11 14.77 -7.83
CA ALA A 163 -3.96 15.91 -7.51
C ALA A 163 -5.44 15.50 -7.35
N LEU A 164 -5.92 14.56 -8.18
CA LEU A 164 -7.27 14.01 -8.06
C LEU A 164 -7.44 13.20 -6.77
N ASP A 165 -6.50 12.32 -6.46
CA ASP A 165 -6.54 11.51 -5.24
C ASP A 165 -6.49 12.38 -3.98
N ARG A 166 -5.64 13.42 -3.97
CA ARG A 166 -5.60 14.39 -2.86
C ARG A 166 -6.93 15.12 -2.68
N LYS A 167 -7.61 15.47 -3.77
CA LYS A 167 -8.97 16.06 -3.71
C LYS A 167 -9.98 15.07 -3.12
N ILE A 168 -9.95 13.81 -3.54
CA ILE A 168 -10.84 12.76 -3.03
C ILE A 168 -10.61 12.58 -1.53
N GLU A 169 -9.36 12.49 -1.10
CA GLU A 169 -9.00 12.34 0.31
C GLU A 169 -9.46 13.53 1.14
N LEU A 170 -9.21 14.74 0.66
CA LEU A 170 -9.65 15.97 1.35
C LEU A 170 -11.17 16.02 1.48
N ASN A 171 -11.92 15.70 0.43
CA ASN A 171 -13.37 15.65 0.47
C ASN A 171 -13.89 14.60 1.48
N LYS A 172 -13.24 13.43 1.57
CA LYS A 172 -13.57 12.43 2.60
C LYS A 172 -13.38 12.99 4.01
N LEU A 173 -12.24 13.65 4.27
CA LEU A 173 -11.96 14.27 5.56
C LEU A 173 -12.98 15.36 5.91
N ILE A 174 -13.38 16.19 4.94
CA ILE A 174 -14.41 17.21 5.13
C ILE A 174 -15.75 16.56 5.48
N ASN A 175 -16.15 15.52 4.75
CA ASN A 175 -17.41 14.82 5.02
C ASN A 175 -17.41 14.16 6.41
N ASP A 176 -16.30 13.52 6.80
CA ASP A 176 -16.15 12.90 8.13
C ASP A 176 -16.28 13.95 9.23
N ASN A 177 -15.67 15.13 9.07
CA ASN A 177 -15.76 16.24 10.02
C ASN A 177 -17.19 16.80 10.09
N LEU A 178 -17.89 16.94 8.96
CA LEU A 178 -19.28 17.39 8.94
C LEU A 178 -20.22 16.42 9.65
N LEU A 179 -20.01 15.11 9.47
CA LEU A 179 -20.77 14.08 10.18
C LEU A 179 -20.53 14.12 11.70
N MET A 180 -19.29 14.39 12.14
CA MET A 180 -18.97 14.56 13.57
C MET A 180 -19.67 15.80 14.14
N LEU A 181 -19.67 16.91 13.41
CA LEU A 181 -20.36 18.14 13.82
C LEU A 181 -21.88 17.94 13.93
N ASP A 182 -22.51 17.28 12.95
CA ASP A 182 -23.96 16.99 13.00
C ASP A 182 -24.30 16.11 14.21
N ARG A 183 -23.54 15.07 14.49
CA ARG A 183 -23.72 14.22 15.70
C ARG A 183 -23.57 15.00 16.99
N SER A 184 -22.58 15.90 17.06
CA SER A 184 -22.35 16.76 18.22
C SER A 184 -23.52 17.71 18.46
N LEU A 185 -24.01 18.39 17.40
CA LEU A 185 -25.14 19.32 17.46
C LEU A 185 -26.43 18.60 17.88
N ARG A 186 -26.74 17.44 17.30
CA ARG A 186 -27.91 16.63 17.72
C ARG A 186 -27.83 16.23 19.19
N GLY A 187 -26.64 15.83 19.69
CA GLY A 187 -26.45 15.50 21.09
C GLY A 187 -26.62 16.68 22.05
N VAL A 188 -26.35 17.91 21.59
CA VAL A 188 -26.63 19.14 22.36
C VAL A 188 -28.13 19.45 22.38
N ILE A 189 -28.79 19.38 21.22
CA ILE A 189 -30.22 19.66 21.10
C ILE A 189 -31.06 18.70 21.98
N THR A 190 -30.74 17.41 21.98
CA THR A 190 -31.48 16.41 22.77
C THR A 190 -31.27 16.59 24.25
N ARG A 191 -30.16 17.15 24.75
CA ARG A 191 -29.93 17.45 26.17
C ARG A 191 -30.66 18.69 26.67
N HIS A 192 -31.04 19.61 25.79
CA HIS A 192 -31.77 20.83 26.15
C HIS A 192 -33.29 20.68 26.00
N ALA A 193 -33.74 19.56 25.41
CA ALA A 193 -35.16 19.26 25.22
C ALA A 193 -35.73 18.26 26.26
N ALA A 194 -34.92 17.84 27.22
CA ALA A 194 -35.29 16.99 28.36
C ALA A 194 -35.13 17.76 29.68
#